data_2b82ca3d1b8bc099042722f0935d5ec0
#
_entry.id   2b82ca3d1b8bc099042722f0935d5ec0
#
_cell.length_a   1.000
_cell.length_b   1.000
_cell.length_c   1.000
_cell.angle_alpha   90.00
_cell.angle_beta   90.00
_cell.angle_gamma   90.00
#
_symmetry.space_group_name_H-M   'P 1'
#
loop_
_entity.id
_entity.type
_entity.pdbx_description
1 polymer ?
#
loop_
_entity_poly.entity_id
_entity_poly.type
_entity_poly.pdbx_seq_one_letter_code
_entity_poly.pdbx_strand_id
1 'polypeptide(L)'
;MMVLMEEFGLKVTEYQLSVIDFNGVKVISREMEDNGTMAVIALGALADEDTTNYFPGFIAESTDLPTIGLPITRSFAGSDFYIKGDIFQSMLSFSEPGEETRGYPVAGMGINRYTNAALYAAQIAGLFIPKVQEKVRVYRNTLAEAVKDKDARIQAEGIEAFL
;
A
#
# COMPACT_ATOMS: atom_id res chain seq x y z
N MET A 1 -3.19 -7.32 5.43
CA MET A 1 -3.77 -6.24 4.58
C MET A 1 -5.22 -6.54 4.26
N MET A 2 -5.55 -7.60 3.54
CA MET A 2 -6.92 -7.92 3.13
C MET A 2 -7.89 -8.04 4.32
N VAL A 3 -7.54 -8.80 5.35
CA VAL A 3 -8.34 -8.94 6.58
C VAL A 3 -8.72 -7.57 7.17
N LEU A 4 -7.77 -6.64 7.26
CA LEU A 4 -8.05 -5.31 7.80
C LEU A 4 -9.02 -4.51 6.90
N MET A 5 -8.93 -4.65 5.58
CA MET A 5 -9.86 -3.99 4.66
C MET A 5 -11.27 -4.56 4.79
N GLU A 6 -11.39 -5.87 4.98
CA GLU A 6 -12.67 -6.53 5.25
C GLU A 6 -13.28 -6.11 6.60
N GLU A 7 -12.45 -5.93 7.64
CA GLU A 7 -12.88 -5.36 8.92
C GLU A 7 -13.47 -3.96 8.75
N PHE A 8 -12.92 -3.15 7.84
CA PHE A 8 -13.50 -1.86 7.47
C PHE A 8 -14.80 -2.01 6.64
N GLY A 9 -15.13 -3.20 6.17
CA GLY A 9 -16.31 -3.50 5.37
C GLY A 9 -16.12 -3.24 3.89
N LEU A 10 -14.87 -3.26 3.43
CA LEU A 10 -14.51 -3.17 2.03
C LEU A 10 -14.49 -4.57 1.40
N LYS A 11 -15.01 -4.67 0.18
CA LYS A 11 -14.80 -5.83 -0.66
C LYS A 11 -13.43 -5.71 -1.32
N VAL A 12 -12.63 -6.76 -1.23
CA VAL A 12 -11.30 -6.85 -1.86
C VAL A 12 -11.35 -7.87 -2.98
N THR A 13 -10.85 -7.47 -4.15
CA THR A 13 -10.62 -8.38 -5.27
C THR A 13 -9.14 -8.42 -5.55
N GLU A 14 -8.56 -9.61 -5.67
CA GLU A 14 -7.15 -9.83 -5.96
C GLU A 14 -6.97 -10.22 -7.41
N TYR A 15 -6.00 -9.58 -8.07
CA TYR A 15 -5.56 -9.92 -9.42
C TYR A 15 -4.07 -10.25 -9.38
N GLN A 16 -3.69 -11.28 -10.12
CA GLN A 16 -2.29 -11.64 -10.32
C GLN A 16 -1.92 -11.36 -11.77
N LEU A 17 -0.97 -10.46 -11.94
CA LEU A 17 -0.54 -9.99 -13.25
C LEU A 17 0.94 -10.23 -13.45
N SER A 18 1.33 -10.57 -14.68
CA SER A 18 2.72 -10.48 -15.10
C SER A 18 3.06 -9.04 -15.47
N VAL A 19 4.18 -8.54 -14.97
CA VAL A 19 4.67 -7.17 -15.26
C VAL A 19 4.96 -6.93 -16.74
N ILE A 20 5.08 -7.99 -17.54
CA ILE A 20 5.30 -7.91 -18.99
C ILE A 20 4.02 -8.06 -19.80
N ASP A 21 2.89 -8.30 -19.14
CA ASP A 21 1.59 -8.38 -19.82
C ASP A 21 0.85 -7.03 -19.79
N PHE A 22 1.31 -6.09 -20.57
CA PHE A 22 0.70 -4.76 -20.70
C PHE A 22 -0.76 -4.79 -21.16
N ASN A 23 -1.14 -5.78 -21.99
CA ASN A 23 -2.52 -5.91 -22.44
C ASN A 23 -3.42 -6.42 -21.33
N GLY A 24 -2.96 -7.39 -20.55
CA GLY A 24 -3.66 -7.88 -19.37
C GLY A 24 -3.89 -6.77 -18.35
N VAL A 25 -2.89 -5.92 -18.10
CA VAL A 25 -3.03 -4.74 -17.22
C VAL A 25 -4.16 -3.84 -17.69
N LYS A 26 -4.21 -3.48 -18.98
CA LYS A 26 -5.27 -2.62 -19.53
C LYS A 26 -6.65 -3.23 -19.44
N VAL A 27 -6.77 -4.54 -19.68
CA VAL A 27 -8.06 -5.25 -19.58
C VAL A 27 -8.56 -5.23 -18.15
N ILE A 28 -7.71 -5.56 -17.18
CA ILE A 28 -8.07 -5.60 -15.75
C ILE A 28 -8.35 -4.19 -15.22
N SER A 29 -7.62 -3.19 -15.68
CA SER A 29 -7.86 -1.80 -15.28
C SER A 29 -9.26 -1.33 -15.66
N ARG A 30 -9.72 -1.65 -16.85
CA ARG A 30 -11.10 -1.36 -17.28
C ARG A 30 -12.14 -2.14 -16.47
N GLU A 31 -11.88 -3.42 -16.23
CA GLU A 31 -12.76 -4.23 -15.37
C GLU A 31 -12.89 -3.64 -13.97
N MET A 32 -11.79 -3.15 -13.38
CA MET A 32 -11.82 -2.49 -12.08
C MET A 32 -12.69 -1.23 -12.09
N GLU A 33 -12.59 -0.40 -13.10
CA GLU A 33 -13.42 0.81 -13.28
C GLU A 33 -14.91 0.44 -13.40
N ASP A 34 -15.23 -0.52 -14.25
CA ASP A 34 -16.62 -0.98 -14.50
C ASP A 34 -17.24 -1.62 -13.24
N ASN A 35 -16.45 -2.26 -12.39
CA ASN A 35 -16.90 -2.88 -11.15
C ASN A 35 -17.06 -1.91 -9.97
N GLY A 36 -16.82 -0.61 -10.16
CA GLY A 36 -16.93 0.40 -9.12
C GLY A 36 -15.84 0.31 -8.06
N THR A 37 -14.65 -0.14 -8.44
CA THR A 37 -13.45 -0.10 -7.59
C THR A 37 -13.14 1.34 -7.21
N MET A 38 -12.80 1.60 -5.95
CA MET A 38 -12.55 2.95 -5.44
C MET A 38 -11.05 3.28 -5.35
N ALA A 39 -10.21 2.28 -5.24
CA ALA A 39 -8.75 2.43 -5.21
C ALA A 39 -8.08 1.10 -5.56
N VAL A 40 -6.89 1.19 -6.10
CA VAL A 40 -6.05 0.03 -6.43
C VAL A 40 -4.82 0.03 -5.53
N ILE A 41 -4.47 -1.12 -4.96
CA ILE A 41 -3.19 -1.31 -4.29
C ILE A 41 -2.33 -2.19 -5.18
N ALA A 42 -1.33 -1.60 -5.80
CA ALA A 42 -0.37 -2.28 -6.64
C ALA A 42 0.82 -2.75 -5.80
N LEU A 43 0.98 -4.06 -5.69
CA LEU A 43 2.07 -4.70 -4.95
C LEU A 43 3.25 -4.94 -5.91
N GLY A 44 4.35 -4.25 -5.70
CA GLY A 44 5.59 -4.44 -6.44
C GLY A 44 6.61 -5.21 -5.61
N ALA A 45 7.04 -6.40 -6.05
CA ALA A 45 8.17 -7.08 -5.43
C ALA A 45 9.47 -6.37 -5.84
N LEU A 46 10.28 -6.01 -4.86
CA LEU A 46 11.65 -5.57 -5.10
C LEU A 46 12.48 -6.79 -5.52
N ALA A 47 12.59 -7.01 -6.81
CA ALA A 47 13.42 -8.06 -7.39
C ALA A 47 14.57 -7.38 -8.15
N ASP A 48 15.67 -8.13 -8.34
CA ASP A 48 16.96 -7.67 -8.82
C ASP A 48 16.98 -7.01 -10.21
N GLU A 49 15.85 -6.84 -10.88
CA GLU A 49 15.79 -6.23 -12.21
C GLU A 49 14.65 -5.21 -12.34
N ASP A 50 14.96 -4.15 -13.06
CA ASP A 50 14.30 -2.85 -13.19
C ASP A 50 12.78 -2.81 -13.48
N THR A 51 12.15 -3.90 -13.87
CA THR A 51 10.77 -3.89 -14.39
C THR A 51 9.68 -3.91 -13.33
N THR A 52 9.94 -4.49 -12.15
CA THR A 52 8.92 -4.61 -11.08
C THR A 52 8.66 -3.31 -10.33
N ASN A 53 9.63 -2.40 -10.33
CA ASN A 53 9.53 -1.11 -9.67
C ASN A 53 8.54 -0.17 -10.37
N TYR A 54 8.36 -0.33 -11.67
CA TYR A 54 7.44 0.49 -12.49
C TYR A 54 6.00 -0.01 -12.49
N PHE A 55 5.73 -1.19 -11.94
CA PHE A 55 4.40 -1.80 -11.99
C PHE A 55 3.26 -0.91 -11.46
N PRO A 56 3.39 -0.21 -10.31
CA PRO A 56 2.35 0.73 -9.89
C PRO A 56 2.11 1.87 -10.88
N GLY A 57 3.17 2.36 -11.53
CA GLY A 57 3.07 3.38 -12.56
C GLY A 57 2.28 2.89 -13.79
N PHE A 58 2.51 1.65 -14.24
CA PHE A 58 1.74 1.06 -15.34
C PHE A 58 0.25 0.89 -15.02
N ILE A 59 -0.05 0.54 -13.76
CA ILE A 59 -1.45 0.51 -13.31
C ILE A 59 -2.03 1.93 -13.36
N ALA A 60 -1.33 2.92 -12.79
CA ALA A 60 -1.79 4.30 -12.78
C ALA A 60 -1.97 4.90 -14.19
N GLU A 61 -1.14 4.50 -15.16
CA GLU A 61 -1.30 4.88 -16.56
C GLU A 61 -2.55 4.25 -17.21
N SER A 62 -2.96 3.09 -16.72
CA SER A 62 -4.01 2.27 -17.34
C SER A 62 -5.40 2.50 -16.74
N THR A 63 -5.53 3.30 -15.68
CA THR A 63 -6.79 3.57 -14.98
C THR A 63 -6.82 4.98 -14.38
N ASP A 64 -8.01 5.56 -14.30
CA ASP A 64 -8.26 6.81 -13.57
C ASP A 64 -8.45 6.60 -12.04
N LEU A 65 -8.37 5.36 -11.57
CA LEU A 65 -8.54 5.04 -10.14
C LEU A 65 -7.32 5.46 -9.32
N PRO A 66 -7.53 5.95 -8.08
CA PRO A 66 -6.43 6.21 -7.16
C PRO A 66 -5.54 4.97 -6.99
N THR A 67 -4.28 5.07 -7.37
CA THR A 67 -3.32 3.97 -7.31
C THR A 67 -2.36 4.15 -6.14
N ILE A 68 -2.24 3.11 -5.33
CA ILE A 68 -1.38 3.03 -4.16
C ILE A 68 -0.27 2.02 -4.46
N GLY A 69 0.98 2.48 -4.51
CA GLY A 69 2.15 1.64 -4.69
C GLY A 69 2.66 1.10 -3.35
N LEU A 70 2.70 -0.22 -3.20
CA LEU A 70 3.23 -0.87 -2.01
C LEU A 70 4.42 -1.76 -2.37
N PRO A 71 5.66 -1.31 -2.15
CA PRO A 71 6.83 -2.12 -2.35
C PRO A 71 6.91 -3.24 -1.30
N ILE A 72 7.18 -4.45 -1.76
CA ILE A 72 7.35 -5.62 -0.90
C ILE A 72 8.74 -6.21 -1.09
N THR A 73 9.40 -6.55 0.03
CA THR A 73 10.67 -7.29 -0.03
C THR A 73 10.41 -8.78 -0.02
N ARG A 74 11.08 -9.51 -0.90
CA ARG A 74 11.26 -10.95 -0.73
C ARG A 74 12.40 -11.16 0.27
N SER A 75 12.16 -11.88 1.34
CA SER A 75 13.21 -12.38 2.20
C SER A 75 13.98 -13.47 1.44
N PHE A 76 15.09 -13.11 0.79
CA PHE A 76 16.07 -14.08 0.36
C PHE A 76 17.01 -14.34 1.53
N ALA A 77 17.06 -15.58 1.99
CA ALA A 77 18.01 -16.01 3.00
C ALA A 77 19.44 -15.64 2.54
N GLY A 78 20.08 -14.71 3.21
CA GLY A 78 21.50 -14.41 3.11
C GLY A 78 21.94 -13.12 2.42
N SER A 79 21.06 -12.23 2.01
CA SER A 79 21.47 -10.97 1.34
C SER A 79 20.87 -9.70 1.96
N ASP A 80 21.26 -9.38 3.18
CA ASP A 80 20.92 -8.08 3.79
C ASP A 80 21.54 -6.86 3.08
N PHE A 81 22.45 -7.09 2.14
CA PHE A 81 23.25 -6.03 1.55
C PHE A 81 22.59 -5.35 0.33
N TYR A 82 21.77 -6.05 -0.43
CA TYR A 82 21.10 -5.50 -1.64
C TYR A 82 19.90 -4.60 -1.31
N ILE A 83 19.32 -4.76 -0.13
CA ILE A 83 18.07 -4.10 0.26
C ILE A 83 18.21 -2.56 0.38
N LYS A 84 19.38 -2.02 0.69
CA LYS A 84 19.50 -0.60 1.07
C LYS A 84 19.52 0.39 -0.11
N GLY A 85 20.12 0.03 -1.22
CA GLY A 85 20.16 0.87 -2.44
C GLY A 85 18.84 0.84 -3.19
N ASP A 86 18.29 -0.35 -3.37
CA ASP A 86 17.05 -0.61 -4.11
C ASP A 86 15.82 -0.06 -3.40
N ILE A 87 15.82 -0.03 -2.07
CA ILE A 87 14.77 0.57 -1.24
C ILE A 87 14.61 2.05 -1.53
N PHE A 88 15.70 2.80 -1.56
CA PHE A 88 15.68 4.23 -1.79
C PHE A 88 15.25 4.53 -3.23
N GLN A 89 15.77 3.77 -4.18
CA GLN A 89 15.42 3.90 -5.59
C GLN A 89 13.96 3.53 -5.86
N SER A 90 13.42 2.48 -5.21
CA SER A 90 12.00 2.13 -5.34
C SER A 90 11.06 3.17 -4.73
N MET A 91 11.45 3.81 -3.65
CA MET A 91 10.68 4.93 -3.10
C MET A 91 10.73 6.17 -4.00
N LEU A 92 11.84 6.40 -4.69
CA LEU A 92 12.00 7.49 -5.64
C LEU A 92 11.31 7.19 -6.98
N SER A 93 11.40 5.97 -7.48
CA SER A 93 10.83 5.61 -8.79
C SER A 93 9.31 5.70 -8.86
N PHE A 94 8.61 5.63 -7.71
CA PHE A 94 7.17 5.94 -7.66
C PHE A 94 6.88 7.44 -7.80
N SER A 95 7.88 8.29 -7.61
CA SER A 95 7.74 9.75 -7.60
C SER A 95 8.68 10.46 -8.58
N GLU A 96 9.57 9.73 -9.26
CA GLU A 96 10.43 10.36 -10.26
C GLU A 96 9.60 10.81 -11.46
N PRO A 97 9.64 12.11 -11.79
CA PRO A 97 8.98 12.63 -12.97
C PRO A 97 9.86 12.33 -14.19
N GLY A 98 9.75 11.16 -14.75
CA GLY A 98 10.07 11.00 -16.16
C GLY A 98 9.07 11.84 -16.97
N GLU A 99 9.48 12.40 -18.10
CA GLU A 99 8.51 13.12 -18.97
C GLU A 99 7.33 12.23 -19.36
N GLU A 100 7.55 10.91 -19.39
CA GLU A 100 6.60 9.88 -19.76
C GLU A 100 5.62 9.50 -18.63
N THR A 101 5.94 9.82 -17.35
CA THR A 101 5.09 9.48 -16.18
C THR A 101 4.30 10.67 -15.64
N ARG A 102 4.39 11.83 -16.29
CA ARG A 102 3.59 13.00 -15.93
C ARG A 102 2.11 12.74 -16.16
N GLY A 103 1.32 12.90 -15.10
CA GLY A 103 -0.13 12.72 -15.16
C GLY A 103 -0.63 11.39 -14.58
N TYR A 104 0.25 10.49 -14.18
CA TYR A 104 -0.10 9.19 -13.60
C TYR A 104 0.38 9.07 -12.14
N PRO A 105 -0.28 9.75 -11.18
CA PRO A 105 0.19 9.81 -9.81
C PRO A 105 0.01 8.46 -9.10
N VAL A 106 1.04 8.05 -8.37
CA VAL A 106 1.01 6.90 -7.47
C VAL A 106 1.28 7.34 -6.05
N ALA A 107 0.40 6.95 -5.12
CA ALA A 107 0.63 7.19 -3.70
C ALA A 107 1.59 6.11 -3.14
N GLY A 108 2.87 6.41 -3.03
CA GLY A 108 3.87 5.48 -2.51
C GLY A 108 3.71 5.19 -1.02
N MET A 109 3.68 3.90 -0.64
CA MET A 109 3.74 3.45 0.75
C MET A 109 5.15 2.99 1.09
N GLY A 110 5.51 3.06 2.36
CA GLY A 110 6.78 2.49 2.83
C GLY A 110 6.81 0.97 2.63
N ILE A 111 8.04 0.42 2.50
CA ILE A 111 8.26 -1.01 2.25
C ILE A 111 7.57 -1.87 3.29
N ASN A 112 6.85 -2.90 2.85
CA ASN A 112 6.08 -3.82 3.68
C ASN A 112 5.04 -3.14 4.60
N ARG A 113 4.66 -1.88 4.32
CA ARG A 113 3.67 -1.14 5.13
C ARG A 113 2.24 -1.48 4.73
N TYR A 114 1.90 -2.75 4.77
CA TYR A 114 0.59 -3.30 4.39
C TYR A 114 -0.59 -2.63 5.12
N THR A 115 -0.43 -2.36 6.41
CA THR A 115 -1.45 -1.68 7.23
C THR A 115 -1.71 -0.26 6.74
N ASN A 116 -0.65 0.48 6.40
CA ASN A 116 -0.78 1.84 5.90
C ASN A 116 -1.46 1.88 4.53
N ALA A 117 -1.13 0.94 3.64
CA ALA A 117 -1.80 0.82 2.34
C ALA A 117 -3.30 0.53 2.51
N ALA A 118 -3.67 -0.41 3.40
CA ALA A 118 -5.07 -0.72 3.71
C ALA A 118 -5.81 0.48 4.30
N LEU A 119 -5.20 1.19 5.25
CA LEU A 119 -5.79 2.38 5.85
C LEU A 119 -5.99 3.49 4.82
N TYR A 120 -5.02 3.70 3.94
CA TYR A 120 -5.12 4.74 2.93
C TYR A 120 -6.23 4.44 1.92
N ALA A 121 -6.33 3.20 1.44
CA ALA A 121 -7.45 2.76 0.61
C ALA A 121 -8.80 2.92 1.33
N ALA A 122 -8.87 2.56 2.62
CA ALA A 122 -10.08 2.73 3.41
C ALA A 122 -10.42 4.22 3.63
N GLN A 123 -9.44 5.10 3.74
CA GLN A 123 -9.66 6.55 3.81
C GLN A 123 -10.26 7.08 2.49
N ILE A 124 -9.76 6.63 1.34
CA ILE A 124 -10.33 6.99 0.03
C ILE A 124 -11.78 6.53 -0.06
N ALA A 125 -12.07 5.26 0.23
CA ALA A 125 -13.42 4.73 0.24
C ALA A 125 -14.33 5.45 1.25
N GLY A 126 -13.78 5.84 2.40
CA GLY A 126 -14.47 6.58 3.46
C GLY A 126 -14.95 7.96 3.05
N LEU A 127 -14.40 8.56 1.99
CA LEU A 127 -14.91 9.81 1.43
C LEU A 127 -16.33 9.66 0.87
N PHE A 128 -16.68 8.46 0.42
CA PHE A 128 -17.95 8.14 -0.20
C PHE A 128 -18.83 7.24 0.68
N ILE A 129 -18.25 6.49 1.61
CA ILE A 129 -18.93 5.52 2.47
C ILE A 129 -18.75 5.89 3.95
N PRO A 130 -19.69 6.63 4.57
CA PRO A 130 -19.57 7.11 5.97
C PRO A 130 -19.29 6.00 6.98
N LYS A 131 -19.84 4.80 6.75
CA LYS A 131 -19.60 3.64 7.62
C LYS A 131 -18.12 3.18 7.60
N VAL A 132 -17.47 3.26 6.46
CA VAL A 132 -16.03 2.96 6.35
C VAL A 132 -15.21 4.03 7.07
N GLN A 133 -15.55 5.30 6.88
CA GLN A 133 -14.89 6.41 7.57
C GLN A 133 -14.97 6.27 9.09
N GLU A 134 -16.15 5.88 9.62
CA GLU A 134 -16.32 5.63 11.05
C GLU A 134 -15.42 4.51 11.55
N LYS A 135 -15.38 3.37 10.85
CA LYS A 135 -14.52 2.26 11.22
C LYS A 135 -13.04 2.62 11.21
N VAL A 136 -12.57 3.39 10.24
CA VAL A 136 -11.20 3.91 10.20
C VAL A 136 -10.93 4.80 11.41
N ARG A 137 -11.87 5.67 11.77
CA ARG A 137 -11.75 6.54 12.96
C ARG A 137 -11.65 5.72 14.24
N VAL A 138 -12.52 4.73 14.42
CA VAL A 138 -12.49 3.83 15.57
C VAL A 138 -11.15 3.10 15.66
N TYR A 139 -10.69 2.52 14.56
CA TYR A 139 -9.40 1.83 14.50
C TYR A 139 -8.23 2.74 14.93
N ARG A 140 -8.17 3.97 14.42
CA ARG A 140 -7.13 4.93 14.79
C ARG A 140 -7.20 5.33 16.27
N ASN A 141 -8.40 5.48 16.82
CA ASN A 141 -8.58 5.76 18.24
C ASN A 141 -8.09 4.59 19.09
N THR A 142 -8.39 3.33 18.72
CA THR A 142 -7.87 2.15 19.41
C THR A 142 -6.34 2.13 19.45
N LEU A 143 -5.67 2.50 18.34
CA LEU A 143 -4.20 2.61 18.33
C LEU A 143 -3.70 3.71 19.28
N ALA A 144 -4.38 4.84 19.33
CA ALA A 144 -4.00 5.94 20.21
C ALA A 144 -4.17 5.56 21.70
N GLU A 145 -5.27 4.88 22.04
CA GLU A 145 -5.47 4.38 23.41
C GLU A 145 -4.43 3.33 23.80
N ALA A 146 -4.09 2.39 22.89
CA ALA A 146 -3.05 1.41 23.15
C ALA A 146 -1.66 2.03 23.43
N VAL A 147 -1.36 3.20 22.84
CA VAL A 147 -0.14 3.95 23.16
C VAL A 147 -0.21 4.57 24.53
N LYS A 148 -1.35 5.16 24.92
CA LYS A 148 -1.55 5.74 26.26
C LYS A 148 -1.45 4.67 27.36
N ASP A 149 -2.04 3.49 27.13
CA ASP A 149 -1.98 2.38 28.07
C ASP A 149 -0.54 1.90 28.26
N LYS A 150 0.24 1.82 27.19
CA LYS A 150 1.67 1.50 27.28
C LYS A 150 2.45 2.55 28.04
N ASP A 151 2.19 3.83 27.78
CA ASP A 151 2.84 4.92 28.51
C ASP A 151 2.50 4.87 30.02
N ALA A 152 1.23 4.70 30.37
CA ALA A 152 0.80 4.55 31.76
C ALA A 152 1.48 3.37 32.47
N ARG A 153 1.64 2.24 31.78
CA ARG A 153 2.36 1.09 32.33
C ARG A 153 3.84 1.38 32.51
N ILE A 154 4.50 2.04 31.56
CA ILE A 154 5.92 2.44 31.70
C ILE A 154 6.09 3.38 32.90
N GLN A 155 5.17 4.32 33.12
CA GLN A 155 5.19 5.21 34.27
C GLN A 155 5.01 4.48 35.59
N ALA A 156 4.21 3.43 35.64
CA ALA A 156 3.91 2.67 36.85
C ALA A 156 4.95 1.60 37.17
N GLU A 157 5.46 0.89 36.19
CA GLU A 157 6.28 -0.32 36.33
C GLU A 157 7.77 -0.06 36.01
N GLY A 158 8.09 1.10 35.41
CA GLY A 158 9.41 1.43 34.89
C GLY A 158 9.72 0.78 33.55
N ILE A 159 10.68 1.32 32.82
CA ILE A 159 11.06 0.86 31.49
C ILE A 159 11.66 -0.56 31.46
N GLU A 160 12.23 -0.97 32.57
CA GLU A 160 12.87 -2.29 32.72
C GLU A 160 11.88 -3.45 32.61
N ALA A 161 10.60 -3.22 32.91
CA ALA A 161 9.55 -4.23 32.73
C ALA A 161 9.19 -4.51 31.24
N PHE A 162 9.77 -3.73 30.31
CA PHE A 162 9.51 -3.83 28.86
C PHE A 162 10.74 -4.21 28.03
N LEU A 163 11.90 -4.40 28.68
CA LEU A 163 13.14 -4.89 28.07
C LEU A 163 13.28 -6.39 28.27
#